data_755b73481881f4fbe2c47fbdaf8f0e4f
#
_entry.id   755b73481881f4fbe2c47fbdaf8f0e4f
#
_cell.length_a   1.000
_cell.length_b   1.000
_cell.length_c   1.000
_cell.angle_alpha   90.00
_cell.angle_beta   90.00
_cell.angle_gamma   90.00
#
_symmetry.space_group_name_H-M   'P 1'
#
loop_
_entity.id
_entity.type
_entity.pdbx_description
1 polymer ?
#
loop_
_entity_poly.entity_id
_entity_poly.type
_entity_poly.pdbx_seq_one_letter_code
_entity_poly.pdbx_strand_id
1 'polypeptide(L)'
;MPLPATMTVVEISQFGGPEVLQPATAPVPQPGEGQILIQIAYAGVNRPDALQRAGNYAPPKDASPLPGLEASGHVAAIGPGVTRWAVGDAVCALLPGGGYAEYAVTAA
;
A
#
# COMPACT_ATOMS: atom_id res chain seq x y z
N MET A 1 14.38 12.80 -7.01
CA MET A 1 13.11 13.49 -7.24
C MET A 1 12.34 13.57 -5.92
N PRO A 2 11.76 14.71 -5.58
CA PRO A 2 10.92 14.78 -4.40
C PRO A 2 9.68 13.94 -4.60
N LEU A 3 9.21 13.32 -3.53
CA LEU A 3 7.97 12.54 -3.56
C LEU A 3 6.77 13.48 -3.71
N PRO A 4 5.72 13.05 -4.42
CA PRO A 4 4.48 13.82 -4.48
C PRO A 4 3.84 13.89 -3.09
N ALA A 5 3.06 14.94 -2.85
CA ALA A 5 2.33 15.07 -1.59
C ALA A 5 1.13 14.13 -1.52
N THR A 6 0.52 13.87 -2.67
CA THR A 6 -0.68 13.02 -2.77
C THR A 6 -0.51 11.96 -3.84
N MET A 7 -1.32 10.93 -3.76
CA MET A 7 -1.31 9.81 -4.71
C MET A 7 -2.73 9.36 -5.04
N THR A 8 -2.86 8.64 -6.13
CA THR A 8 -4.11 7.96 -6.47
C THR A 8 -4.17 6.61 -5.77
N VAL A 9 -5.30 6.32 -5.19
CA VAL A 9 -5.58 5.04 -4.51
C VAL A 9 -6.90 4.48 -5.01
N VAL A 10 -7.13 3.19 -4.75
CA VAL A 10 -8.45 2.58 -4.91
C VAL A 10 -8.98 2.29 -3.53
N GLU A 11 -10.07 2.96 -3.16
CA GLU A 11 -10.69 2.78 -1.85
C GLU A 11 -12.00 1.98 -1.97
N ILE A 12 -12.42 1.41 -0.84
CA ILE A 12 -13.73 0.79 -0.71
C ILE A 12 -14.66 1.84 -0.15
N SER A 13 -15.56 2.37 -0.99
CA SER A 13 -16.47 3.46 -0.58
C SER A 13 -17.50 3.00 0.45
N GLN A 14 -17.92 1.75 0.34
CA GLN A 14 -18.81 1.06 1.28
C GLN A 14 -18.67 -0.42 1.01
N PHE A 15 -19.16 -1.30 1.87
CA PHE A 15 -19.12 -2.72 1.57
C PHE A 15 -20.12 -3.07 0.47
N GLY A 16 -19.71 -3.93 -0.45
CA GLY A 16 -20.58 -4.30 -1.56
C GLY A 16 -19.86 -5.04 -2.69
N GLY A 17 -20.40 -4.94 -3.88
CA GLY A 17 -19.87 -5.53 -5.10
C GLY A 17 -18.70 -4.75 -5.69
N PRO A 18 -18.24 -5.13 -6.90
CA PRO A 18 -17.07 -4.49 -7.50
C PRO A 18 -17.19 -2.98 -7.71
N GLU A 19 -18.40 -2.47 -7.84
CA GLU A 19 -18.65 -1.04 -8.06
C GLU A 19 -18.23 -0.15 -6.88
N VAL A 20 -18.03 -0.71 -5.69
CA VAL A 20 -17.62 0.06 -4.51
C VAL A 20 -16.13 0.35 -4.49
N LEU A 21 -15.35 -0.27 -5.38
CA LEU A 21 -13.94 0.06 -5.56
C LEU A 21 -13.86 1.33 -6.40
N GLN A 22 -13.45 2.42 -5.77
CA GLN A 22 -13.45 3.74 -6.38
C GLN A 22 -12.06 4.38 -6.33
N PRO A 23 -11.63 5.04 -7.41
CA PRO A 23 -10.40 5.82 -7.34
C PRO A 23 -10.59 7.02 -6.41
N ALA A 24 -9.55 7.33 -5.66
CA ALA A 24 -9.54 8.47 -4.74
C ALA A 24 -8.14 9.03 -4.62
N THR A 25 -8.02 10.19 -3.99
CA THR A 25 -6.75 10.82 -3.70
C THR A 25 -6.46 10.70 -2.20
N ALA A 26 -5.24 10.33 -1.86
CA ALA A 26 -4.81 10.20 -0.48
C ALA A 26 -3.41 10.79 -0.32
N PRO A 27 -3.00 11.20 0.89
CA PRO A 27 -1.62 11.62 1.10
C PRO A 27 -0.67 10.42 0.94
N VAL A 28 0.52 10.69 0.40
CA VAL A 28 1.57 9.68 0.34
C VAL A 28 2.07 9.44 1.75
N PRO A 29 2.04 8.17 2.25
CA PRO A 29 2.51 7.91 3.61
C PRO A 29 4.01 8.09 3.72
N GLN A 30 4.49 8.34 4.93
CA GLN A 30 5.92 8.44 5.20
C GLN A 30 6.38 7.20 5.96
N PRO A 31 7.54 6.63 5.58
CA PRO A 31 8.05 5.47 6.31
C PRO A 31 8.53 5.90 7.70
N GLY A 32 8.06 5.19 8.72
CA GLY A 32 8.54 5.36 10.08
C GLY A 32 9.78 4.54 10.34
N GLU A 33 10.15 4.43 11.61
CA GLU A 33 11.33 3.65 12.01
C GLU A 33 11.21 2.20 11.55
N GLY A 34 12.25 1.70 10.88
CA GLY A 34 12.29 0.33 10.38
C GLY A 34 11.40 0.06 9.18
N GLN A 35 10.90 1.09 8.52
CA GLN A 35 10.00 0.94 7.38
C GLN A 35 10.60 1.50 6.10
N ILE A 36 10.10 1.00 4.97
CA ILE A 36 10.41 1.54 3.66
C ILE A 36 9.12 1.97 2.97
N LEU A 37 9.25 2.95 2.07
CA LEU A 37 8.17 3.35 1.17
C LEU A 37 8.45 2.76 -0.21
N ILE A 38 7.49 2.05 -0.77
CA ILE A 38 7.59 1.44 -2.09
C ILE A 38 6.77 2.27 -3.07
N GLN A 39 7.38 2.67 -4.18
CA GLN A 39 6.65 3.16 -5.34
C GLN A 39 6.17 1.93 -6.10
N ILE A 40 4.87 1.70 -6.10
CA ILE A 40 4.29 0.46 -6.60
C ILE A 40 4.21 0.48 -8.12
N ALA A 41 4.78 -0.54 -8.74
CA ALA A 41 4.62 -0.79 -10.17
C ALA A 41 3.47 -1.76 -10.43
N TYR A 42 3.35 -2.79 -9.60
CA TYR A 42 2.29 -3.80 -9.71
C TYR A 42 1.79 -4.20 -8.34
N ALA A 43 0.48 -4.34 -8.22
CA ALA A 43 -0.16 -4.88 -7.02
C ALA A 43 -0.90 -6.16 -7.40
N GLY A 44 -0.76 -7.20 -6.59
CA GLY A 44 -1.48 -8.45 -6.80
C GLY A 44 -2.94 -8.33 -6.38
N VAL A 45 -3.81 -9.05 -7.05
CA VAL A 45 -5.22 -9.18 -6.69
C VAL A 45 -5.41 -10.54 -6.04
N ASN A 46 -5.94 -10.55 -4.83
CA ASN A 46 -6.08 -11.76 -4.04
C ASN A 46 -7.49 -11.86 -3.46
N ARG A 47 -7.87 -13.08 -3.07
CA ARG A 47 -9.21 -13.32 -2.54
C ARG A 47 -9.54 -12.46 -1.30
N PRO A 48 -8.62 -12.23 -0.33
CA PRO A 48 -8.92 -11.34 0.79
C PRO A 48 -9.34 -9.94 0.37
N ASP A 49 -8.87 -9.43 -0.77
CA ASP A 49 -9.28 -8.12 -1.27
C ASP A 49 -10.77 -8.10 -1.59
N ALA A 50 -11.28 -9.17 -2.21
CA ALA A 50 -12.71 -9.30 -2.49
C ALA A 50 -13.52 -9.47 -1.20
N LEU A 51 -13.00 -10.19 -0.22
CA LEU A 51 -13.64 -10.35 1.08
C LEU A 51 -13.68 -9.02 1.84
N GLN A 52 -12.61 -8.25 1.80
CA GLN A 52 -12.55 -6.92 2.41
C GLN A 52 -13.57 -5.98 1.76
N ARG A 53 -13.64 -5.99 0.44
CA ARG A 53 -14.62 -5.21 -0.31
C ARG A 53 -16.04 -5.54 0.12
N ALA A 54 -16.34 -6.82 0.30
CA ALA A 54 -17.68 -7.28 0.70
C ALA A 54 -17.98 -7.11 2.20
N GLY A 55 -16.97 -6.74 3.02
CA GLY A 55 -17.14 -6.57 4.45
C GLY A 55 -16.85 -7.81 5.28
N ASN A 56 -16.27 -8.85 4.66
CA ASN A 56 -16.02 -10.15 5.28
C ASN A 56 -14.56 -10.39 5.65
N TYR A 57 -13.72 -9.36 5.60
CA TYR A 57 -12.32 -9.43 5.98
C TYR A 57 -11.92 -8.11 6.63
N ALA A 58 -11.58 -8.17 7.90
CA ALA A 58 -11.09 -7.00 8.64
C ALA A 58 -9.57 -6.90 8.47
N PRO A 59 -9.03 -5.73 8.04
CA PRO A 59 -7.59 -5.54 8.01
C PRO A 59 -6.97 -5.70 9.40
N PRO A 60 -5.67 -6.06 9.49
CA PRO A 60 -4.97 -6.05 10.76
C PRO A 60 -5.05 -4.67 11.43
N LYS A 61 -4.97 -4.65 12.76
CA LYS A 61 -4.91 -3.40 13.52
C LYS A 61 -3.73 -2.57 13.03
N ASP A 62 -3.93 -1.28 12.91
CA ASP A 62 -2.93 -0.29 12.42
C ASP A 62 -2.53 -0.47 10.96
N ALA A 63 -3.19 -1.34 10.21
CA ALA A 63 -2.99 -1.44 8.77
C ALA A 63 -3.77 -0.34 8.04
N SER A 64 -3.34 -0.04 6.80
CA SER A 64 -4.10 0.83 5.91
C SER A 64 -5.51 0.25 5.69
N PRO A 65 -6.55 1.09 5.66
CA PRO A 65 -7.89 0.62 5.30
C PRO A 65 -8.04 0.27 3.82
N LEU A 66 -7.05 0.60 3.00
CA LEU A 66 -7.07 0.28 1.58
C LEU A 66 -6.82 -1.21 1.35
N PRO A 67 -7.44 -1.81 0.34
CA PRO A 67 -7.15 -3.20 -0.02
C PRO A 67 -5.76 -3.34 -0.64
N GLY A 68 -5.32 -4.58 -0.84
CA GLY A 68 -4.06 -4.90 -1.48
C GLY A 68 -3.03 -5.42 -0.49
N LEU A 69 -2.69 -6.71 -0.64
CA LEU A 69 -1.84 -7.43 0.32
C LEU A 69 -0.46 -7.74 -0.22
N GLU A 70 -0.15 -7.33 -1.45
CA GLU A 70 1.19 -7.51 -2.03
C GLU A 70 1.44 -6.50 -3.12
N ALA A 71 2.70 -6.15 -3.28
CA ALA A 71 3.12 -5.21 -4.31
C ALA A 71 4.55 -5.46 -4.72
N SER A 72 4.89 -5.02 -5.91
CA SER A 72 6.28 -4.93 -6.38
C SER A 72 6.53 -3.54 -6.94
N GLY A 73 7.76 -3.11 -6.86
CA GLY A 73 8.16 -1.78 -7.33
C GLY A 73 9.57 -1.45 -6.88
N HIS A 74 9.80 -0.20 -6.55
CA HIS A 74 11.10 0.30 -6.14
C HIS A 74 11.00 1.05 -4.82
N VAL A 75 12.06 0.97 -4.01
CA VAL A 75 12.14 1.74 -2.78
C VAL A 75 12.21 3.22 -3.15
N ALA A 76 11.25 4.00 -2.68
CA ALA A 76 11.17 5.43 -2.94
C ALA A 76 11.72 6.26 -1.77
N ALA A 77 11.64 5.73 -0.55
CA ALA A 77 12.19 6.36 0.64
C ALA A 77 12.43 5.29 1.70
N ILE A 78 13.35 5.57 2.63
CA ILE A 78 13.63 4.69 3.77
C ILE A 78 13.42 5.47 5.05
N GLY A 79 12.88 4.79 6.07
CA GLY A 79 12.71 5.36 7.40
C GLY A 79 13.98 5.25 8.25
N PRO A 80 13.97 5.88 9.43
CA PRO A 80 15.10 5.78 10.35
C PRO A 80 15.45 4.33 10.67
N GLY A 81 16.74 4.04 10.80
CA GLY A 81 17.22 2.71 11.19
C GLY A 81 17.28 1.69 10.06
N VAL A 82 16.80 2.02 8.86
CA VAL A 82 16.86 1.09 7.73
C VAL A 82 18.24 1.15 7.09
N THR A 83 18.93 0.00 7.08
CA THR A 83 20.27 -0.13 6.48
C THR A 83 20.31 -1.17 5.38
N ARG A 84 19.32 -2.06 5.34
CA ARG A 84 19.28 -3.18 4.40
C ARG A 84 18.91 -2.76 2.98
N TRP A 85 18.11 -1.71 2.84
CA TRP A 85 17.57 -1.25 1.56
C TRP A 85 18.02 0.17 1.26
N ALA A 86 18.10 0.50 -0.02
CA ALA A 86 18.41 1.84 -0.48
C ALA A 86 17.37 2.30 -1.49
N VAL A 87 17.19 3.62 -1.58
CA VAL A 87 16.28 4.20 -2.58
C VAL A 87 16.71 3.74 -3.98
N GLY A 88 15.74 3.27 -4.75
CA GLY A 88 15.96 2.73 -6.09
C GLY A 88 16.01 1.21 -6.16
N ASP A 89 16.15 0.52 -5.03
CA ASP A 89 16.17 -0.95 -5.04
C ASP A 89 14.84 -1.51 -5.54
N ALA A 90 14.91 -2.53 -6.39
CA ALA A 90 13.73 -3.27 -6.82
C ALA A 90 13.32 -4.25 -5.73
N VAL A 91 12.06 -4.24 -5.37
CA VAL A 91 11.53 -5.05 -4.25
C VAL A 91 10.16 -5.61 -4.55
N CYS A 92 9.79 -6.66 -3.83
CA CYS A 92 8.41 -7.10 -3.70
C CYS A 92 8.14 -7.36 -2.22
N ALA A 93 6.89 -7.23 -1.81
CA ALA A 93 6.55 -7.34 -0.40
C ALA A 93 5.13 -7.84 -0.21
N LEU A 94 4.92 -8.56 0.89
CA LEU A 94 3.58 -8.78 1.44
C LEU A 94 3.25 -7.56 2.30
N LEU A 95 2.02 -7.08 2.16
CA LEU A 95 1.56 -5.88 2.85
C LEU A 95 0.39 -6.24 3.78
N PRO A 96 0.27 -5.57 4.93
CA PRO A 96 -0.93 -5.72 5.76
C PRO A 96 -2.16 -5.04 5.15
N GLY A 97 -1.98 -4.26 4.12
CA GLY A 97 -2.97 -3.51 3.36
C GLY A 97 -2.30 -2.38 2.60
N GLY A 98 -3.06 -1.65 1.82
CA GLY A 98 -2.57 -0.44 1.16
C GLY A 98 -1.94 -0.66 -0.22
N GLY A 99 -2.01 -1.89 -0.77
CA GLY A 99 -1.40 -2.19 -2.06
C GLY A 99 -2.10 -1.55 -3.25
N TYR A 100 -3.39 -1.21 -3.13
CA TYR A 100 -4.12 -0.57 -4.21
C TYR A 100 -3.89 0.94 -4.17
N ALA A 101 -2.63 1.34 -4.35
CA ALA A 101 -2.18 2.72 -4.29
C ALA A 101 -0.91 2.87 -5.10
N GLU A 102 -0.46 4.09 -5.31
CA GLU A 102 0.80 4.33 -6.01
C GLU A 102 2.02 4.12 -5.10
N TYR A 103 1.83 4.29 -3.80
CA TYR A 103 2.88 4.12 -2.78
C TYR A 103 2.33 3.37 -1.58
N ALA A 104 3.16 2.55 -0.97
CA ALA A 104 2.81 1.86 0.27
C ALA A 104 4.02 1.74 1.19
N VAL A 105 3.75 1.74 2.49
CA VAL A 105 4.76 1.56 3.54
C VAL A 105 4.71 0.12 4.02
N THR A 106 5.88 -0.46 4.24
CA THR A 106 6.00 -1.80 4.81
C THR A 106 7.26 -1.90 5.66
N ALA A 107 7.33 -2.91 6.52
CA ALA A 107 8.54 -3.20 7.29
C ALA A 107 9.70 -3.53 6.35
N ALA A 108 10.85 -3.05 6.72
CA ALA A 108 12.06 -3.27 5.93
C ALA A 108 12.56 -4.72 6.02
#